data_cb5141b5cec4792a25f5cfb0b65281b3
#
_entry.id   cb5141b5cec4792a25f5cfb0b65281b3
#
_cell.length_a   1.000
_cell.length_b   1.000
_cell.length_c   1.000
_cell.angle_alpha   90.00
_cell.angle_beta   90.00
_cell.angle_gamma   90.00
#
_symmetry.space_group_name_H-M   'P 1'
#
loop_
_entity.id
_entity.type
_entity.pdbx_description
1 polymer ?
#
loop_
_entity_poly.entity_id
_entity_poly.type
_entity_poly.pdbx_seq_one_letter_code
_entity_poly.pdbx_strand_id
1 'polypeptide(L)'
;TYEQNRILGQALVQSKLELGGAVITSVVTKEQMEEFEVLPKHLDGIVSQLRVTKDVEAAVFLYETEDGYKVSMRSNGGMDVARVAMEYGGGGHIRAAGVSMEGNADEIIEKILEEMKKQLPSDVSET
;
A
#
# COMPACT_ATOMS: atom_id res chain seq x y z
N THR A 1 16.18 10.08 -8.62
CA THR A 1 17.55 10.07 -8.09
C THR A 1 18.03 8.64 -7.84
N TYR A 2 19.29 8.52 -7.54
CA TYR A 2 19.88 7.22 -7.20
C TYR A 2 19.23 6.67 -5.91
N GLU A 3 19.05 7.53 -4.91
CA GLU A 3 18.43 7.16 -3.64
C GLU A 3 16.98 6.72 -3.83
N GLN A 4 16.24 7.38 -4.72
CA GLN A 4 14.88 6.97 -5.05
C GLN A 4 14.85 5.59 -5.71
N ASN A 5 15.81 5.31 -6.60
CA ASN A 5 15.91 3.99 -7.23
C ASN A 5 16.18 2.91 -6.19
N ARG A 6 17.06 3.20 -5.23
CA ARG A 6 17.41 2.22 -4.20
C ARG A 6 16.24 1.91 -3.29
N ILE A 7 15.51 2.94 -2.82
CA ILE A 7 14.36 2.69 -1.94
C ILE A 7 13.23 2.00 -2.70
N LEU A 8 13.04 2.31 -3.97
CA LEU A 8 12.07 1.60 -4.81
C LEU A 8 12.44 0.12 -4.88
N GLY A 9 13.70 -0.19 -5.15
CA GLY A 9 14.17 -1.58 -5.19
C GLY A 9 13.91 -2.30 -3.88
N GLN A 10 14.22 -1.65 -2.76
CA GLN A 10 13.99 -2.22 -1.44
C GLN A 10 12.51 -2.48 -1.19
N ALA A 11 11.65 -1.52 -1.54
CA ALA A 11 10.19 -1.68 -1.37
C ALA A 11 9.67 -2.84 -2.20
N LEU A 12 10.19 -3.04 -3.41
CA LEU A 12 9.78 -4.17 -4.26
C LEU A 12 10.25 -5.50 -3.68
N VAL A 13 11.50 -5.57 -3.21
CA VAL A 13 12.04 -6.80 -2.61
C VAL A 13 11.23 -7.24 -1.40
N GLN A 14 10.80 -6.30 -0.57
CA GLN A 14 10.06 -6.62 0.66
C GLN A 14 8.55 -6.62 0.49
N SER A 15 8.06 -6.52 -0.75
CA SER A 15 6.63 -6.59 -1.02
C SER A 15 6.08 -8.00 -0.78
N LYS A 16 4.77 -8.06 -0.49
CA LYS A 16 4.07 -9.32 -0.23
C LYS A 16 2.78 -9.38 -1.03
N LEU A 17 2.46 -10.57 -1.49
CA LEU A 17 1.15 -10.83 -2.09
C LEU A 17 0.18 -11.27 -1.01
N GLU A 18 -1.03 -10.72 -1.04
CA GLU A 18 -2.07 -10.98 -0.05
C GLU A 18 -3.36 -11.38 -0.75
N LEU A 19 -4.27 -11.99 -0.01
CA LEU A 19 -5.60 -12.36 -0.50
C LEU A 19 -5.52 -13.19 -1.79
N GLY A 20 -4.69 -14.23 -1.75
CA GLY A 20 -4.57 -15.14 -2.89
C GLY A 20 -3.89 -14.52 -4.10
N GLY A 21 -3.12 -13.46 -3.91
CA GLY A 21 -2.44 -12.76 -5.00
C GLY A 21 -3.21 -11.59 -5.58
N ALA A 22 -4.40 -11.30 -5.04
CA ALA A 22 -5.22 -10.19 -5.53
C ALA A 22 -4.66 -8.82 -5.13
N VAL A 23 -3.90 -8.75 -4.04
CA VAL A 23 -3.37 -7.47 -3.51
C VAL A 23 -1.88 -7.62 -3.26
N ILE A 24 -1.12 -6.59 -3.57
CA ILE A 24 0.30 -6.51 -3.24
C ILE A 24 0.51 -5.40 -2.22
N THR A 25 1.28 -5.66 -1.17
CA THR A 25 1.57 -4.68 -0.12
C THR A 25 3.06 -4.49 0.04
N SER A 26 3.48 -3.30 0.47
CA SER A 26 4.86 -3.04 0.87
C SER A 26 4.88 -1.94 1.92
N VAL A 27 5.86 -1.99 2.81
CA VAL A 27 6.01 -1.05 3.92
C VAL A 27 7.44 -0.51 3.93
N VAL A 28 7.58 0.80 4.09
CA VAL A 28 8.88 1.45 4.29
C VAL A 28 8.84 2.13 5.65
N THR A 29 9.82 1.82 6.51
CA THR A 29 9.91 2.37 7.86
C THR A 29 10.71 3.66 7.88
N LYS A 30 10.60 4.42 8.98
CA LYS A 30 11.44 5.61 9.19
C LYS A 30 12.91 5.25 9.16
N GLU A 31 13.27 4.13 9.79
CA GLU A 31 14.65 3.66 9.81
C GLU A 31 15.17 3.43 8.39
N GLN A 32 14.34 2.83 7.53
CA GLN A 32 14.71 2.64 6.12
C GLN A 32 14.83 3.96 5.37
N MET A 33 13.94 4.91 5.64
CA MET A 33 14.05 6.22 5.00
C MET A 33 15.37 6.91 5.38
N GLU A 34 15.77 6.82 6.64
CA GLU A 34 17.05 7.37 7.08
C GLU A 34 18.22 6.64 6.45
N GLU A 35 18.19 5.32 6.46
CA GLU A 35 19.24 4.47 5.88
C GLU A 35 19.45 4.75 4.40
N PHE A 36 18.35 4.92 3.66
CA PHE A 36 18.40 5.16 2.22
C PHE A 36 18.48 6.63 1.85
N GLU A 37 18.53 7.52 2.85
CA GLU A 37 18.65 8.97 2.66
C GLU A 37 17.52 9.54 1.79
N VAL A 38 16.28 9.10 2.06
CA VAL A 38 15.10 9.59 1.35
C VAL A 38 14.12 10.25 2.31
N LEU A 39 13.31 11.15 1.75
CA LEU A 39 12.21 11.82 2.45
C LEU A 39 10.88 11.28 1.93
N PRO A 40 9.77 11.47 2.65
CA PRO A 40 8.46 11.01 2.18
C PRO A 40 8.12 11.39 0.74
N LYS A 41 8.48 12.60 0.32
CA LYS A 41 8.23 13.05 -1.07
C LYS A 41 8.93 12.19 -2.12
N HIS A 42 9.99 11.49 -1.76
CA HIS A 42 10.74 10.63 -2.68
C HIS A 42 10.10 9.26 -2.84
N LEU A 43 9.06 8.96 -2.05
CA LEU A 43 8.39 7.67 -2.07
C LEU A 43 7.19 7.65 -3.02
N ASP A 44 6.86 8.80 -3.61
CA ASP A 44 5.79 8.89 -4.60
C ASP A 44 6.14 7.99 -5.78
N GLY A 45 5.17 7.28 -6.30
CA GLY A 45 5.39 6.38 -7.42
C GLY A 45 5.68 4.94 -7.03
N ILE A 46 6.06 4.65 -5.78
CA ILE A 46 6.28 3.26 -5.36
C ILE A 46 4.99 2.45 -5.51
N VAL A 47 3.87 2.99 -5.03
CA VAL A 47 2.59 2.27 -5.13
C VAL A 47 2.18 2.04 -6.58
N SER A 48 2.50 2.98 -7.49
CA SER A 48 2.23 2.81 -8.92
C SER A 48 3.07 1.68 -9.52
N GLN A 49 4.30 1.53 -9.06
CA GLN A 49 5.15 0.44 -9.51
C GLN A 49 4.65 -0.91 -8.97
N LEU A 50 4.21 -0.96 -7.72
CA LEU A 50 3.60 -2.17 -7.16
C LEU A 50 2.35 -2.57 -7.96
N ARG A 51 1.56 -1.59 -8.35
CA ARG A 51 0.31 -1.81 -9.08
C ARG A 51 0.49 -2.55 -10.41
N VAL A 52 1.65 -2.40 -11.07
CA VAL A 52 1.88 -3.05 -12.36
C VAL A 52 2.28 -4.52 -12.23
N THR A 53 2.33 -5.05 -11.01
CA THR A 53 2.56 -6.47 -10.79
C THR A 53 1.44 -7.26 -11.46
N LYS A 54 1.81 -8.28 -12.23
CA LYS A 54 0.85 -9.08 -12.99
C LYS A 54 -0.19 -9.71 -12.08
N ASP A 55 -1.44 -9.66 -12.52
CA ASP A 55 -2.60 -10.30 -11.90
C ASP A 55 -3.07 -9.73 -10.57
N VAL A 56 -2.49 -8.61 -10.09
CA VAL A 56 -3.03 -7.98 -8.89
C VAL A 56 -4.20 -7.06 -9.23
N GLU A 57 -5.19 -7.02 -8.35
CA GLU A 57 -6.33 -6.11 -8.45
C GLU A 57 -6.00 -4.74 -7.84
N ALA A 58 -5.17 -4.74 -6.79
CA ALA A 58 -4.83 -3.51 -6.08
C ALA A 58 -3.45 -3.59 -5.44
N ALA A 59 -2.88 -2.41 -5.19
CA ALA A 59 -1.61 -2.27 -4.48
C ALA A 59 -1.78 -1.34 -3.30
N VAL A 60 -1.10 -1.66 -2.19
CA VAL A 60 -1.11 -0.87 -0.95
C VAL A 60 0.33 -0.62 -0.53
N PHE A 61 0.67 0.65 -0.37
CA PHE A 61 1.99 1.04 0.08
C PHE A 61 1.87 1.87 1.35
N LEU A 62 2.66 1.51 2.37
CA LEU A 62 2.70 2.21 3.64
C LEU A 62 4.09 2.80 3.87
N TYR A 63 4.15 4.07 4.33
CA TYR A 63 5.40 4.56 4.90
C TYR A 63 5.13 5.13 6.29
N GLU A 64 6.10 4.94 7.16
CA GLU A 64 5.97 5.32 8.57
C GLU A 64 6.02 6.84 8.76
N THR A 65 5.13 7.34 9.62
CA THR A 65 5.07 8.74 10.05
C THR A 65 5.27 8.79 11.56
N GLU A 66 5.15 9.97 12.16
CA GLU A 66 5.32 10.11 13.61
C GLU A 66 4.32 9.28 14.41
N ASP A 67 3.06 9.26 13.98
CA ASP A 67 2.00 8.61 14.76
C ASP A 67 1.52 7.28 14.20
N GLY A 68 2.02 6.88 13.06
CA GLY A 68 1.55 5.67 12.40
C GLY A 68 2.10 5.56 11.00
N TYR A 69 1.21 5.44 10.02
CA TYR A 69 1.60 5.23 8.63
C TYR A 69 0.71 6.03 7.69
N LYS A 70 1.30 6.50 6.62
CA LYS A 70 0.57 7.01 5.46
C LYS A 70 0.35 5.83 4.53
N VAL A 71 -0.89 5.60 4.16
CA VAL A 71 -1.30 4.49 3.29
C VAL A 71 -1.69 5.04 1.94
N SER A 72 -1.08 4.53 0.89
CA SER A 72 -1.43 4.86 -0.49
C SER A 72 -1.94 3.60 -1.19
N MET A 73 -3.00 3.74 -1.96
CA MET A 73 -3.63 2.62 -2.63
C MET A 73 -3.87 2.93 -4.10
N ARG A 74 -3.70 1.91 -4.94
CA ARG A 74 -4.01 2.00 -6.38
C ARG A 74 -4.79 0.76 -6.79
N SER A 75 -5.70 0.93 -7.73
CA SER A 75 -6.51 -0.17 -8.25
C SER A 75 -6.33 -0.30 -9.75
N ASN A 76 -6.36 -1.53 -10.23
CA ASN A 76 -6.28 -1.84 -11.66
C ASN A 76 -7.64 -1.91 -12.35
N GLY A 77 -8.71 -1.58 -11.65
CA GLY A 77 -10.01 -1.46 -12.29
C GLY A 77 -11.19 -1.94 -11.48
N GLY A 78 -11.15 -3.14 -10.96
CA GLY A 78 -12.31 -3.73 -10.29
C GLY A 78 -12.56 -3.24 -8.87
N MET A 79 -11.56 -2.73 -8.21
CA MET A 79 -11.67 -2.34 -6.80
C MET A 79 -11.77 -0.82 -6.65
N ASP A 80 -12.66 -0.37 -5.76
CA ASP A 80 -12.80 1.04 -5.39
C ASP A 80 -11.95 1.30 -4.14
N VAL A 81 -10.75 1.83 -4.32
CA VAL A 81 -9.85 2.09 -3.20
C VAL A 81 -10.23 3.36 -2.43
N ALA A 82 -10.98 4.28 -3.05
CA ALA A 82 -11.50 5.44 -2.33
C ALA A 82 -12.45 4.99 -1.21
N ARG A 83 -13.26 3.99 -1.49
CA ARG A 83 -14.19 3.43 -0.52
C ARG A 83 -13.46 2.83 0.67
N VAL A 84 -12.35 2.14 0.41
CA VAL A 84 -11.51 1.59 1.47
C VAL A 84 -10.92 2.71 2.32
N ALA A 85 -10.36 3.75 1.68
CA ALA A 85 -9.77 4.88 2.38
C ALA A 85 -10.80 5.62 3.25
N MET A 86 -12.00 5.82 2.73
CA MET A 86 -13.07 6.55 3.43
C MET A 86 -13.49 5.86 4.73
N GLU A 87 -13.39 4.55 4.80
CA GLU A 87 -13.72 3.81 6.02
C GLU A 87 -12.85 4.25 7.22
N TYR A 88 -11.65 4.74 6.94
CA TYR A 88 -10.70 5.17 7.98
C TYR A 88 -10.40 6.67 7.94
N GLY A 89 -11.29 7.44 7.32
CA GLY A 89 -11.17 8.89 7.32
C GLY A 89 -10.34 9.49 6.18
N GLY A 90 -9.95 8.68 5.22
CA GLY A 90 -9.21 9.16 4.05
C GLY A 90 -10.11 9.41 2.87
N GLY A 91 -9.54 9.39 1.67
CA GLY A 91 -10.29 9.62 0.45
C GLY A 91 -9.42 9.57 -0.79
N GLY A 92 -10.01 9.97 -1.90
CA GLY A 92 -9.33 9.99 -3.20
C GLY A 92 -10.29 9.64 -4.31
N HIS A 93 -9.75 8.99 -5.33
CA HIS A 93 -10.50 8.53 -6.48
C HIS A 93 -10.64 7.01 -6.43
N ILE A 94 -11.58 6.48 -7.22
CA ILE A 94 -11.87 5.04 -7.26
C ILE A 94 -10.62 4.19 -7.49
N ARG A 95 -9.66 4.68 -8.27
CA ARG A 95 -8.42 3.95 -8.58
C ARG A 95 -7.17 4.44 -7.86
N ALA A 96 -7.27 5.51 -7.09
CA ALA A 96 -6.13 6.10 -6.40
C ALA A 96 -6.59 6.84 -5.16
N ALA A 97 -6.23 6.34 -3.99
CA ALA A 97 -6.69 6.91 -2.73
C ALA A 97 -5.63 6.79 -1.66
N GLY A 98 -5.82 7.50 -0.57
CA GLY A 98 -4.90 7.46 0.54
C GLY A 98 -5.56 7.80 1.87
N VAL A 99 -4.90 7.37 2.94
CA VAL A 99 -5.38 7.60 4.30
C VAL A 99 -4.19 7.55 5.26
N SER A 100 -4.26 8.34 6.33
CA SER A 100 -3.28 8.25 7.42
C SER A 100 -3.90 7.46 8.55
N MET A 101 -3.18 6.48 9.08
CA MET A 101 -3.69 5.59 10.13
C MET A 101 -2.66 5.45 11.25
N GLU A 102 -3.16 5.46 12.48
CA GLU A 102 -2.33 5.23 13.67
C GLU A 102 -2.16 3.74 13.89
N GLY A 103 -1.06 3.36 14.56
CA GLY A 103 -0.80 1.98 14.90
C GLY A 103 0.38 1.39 14.16
N ASN A 104 0.57 0.08 14.30
CA ASN A 104 1.66 -0.59 13.62
C ASN A 104 1.23 -1.07 12.23
N ALA A 105 2.22 -1.36 11.38
CA ALA A 105 1.98 -1.71 9.98
C ALA A 105 1.10 -2.94 9.83
N ASP A 106 1.34 -3.98 10.62
CA ASP A 106 0.58 -5.24 10.49
C ASP A 106 -0.90 -5.04 10.78
N GLU A 107 -1.22 -4.28 11.82
CA GLU A 107 -2.61 -3.98 12.15
C GLU A 107 -3.28 -3.15 11.07
N ILE A 108 -2.57 -2.16 10.55
CA ILE A 108 -3.09 -1.29 9.49
C ILE A 108 -3.37 -2.11 8.23
N ILE A 109 -2.42 -2.95 7.82
CA ILE A 109 -2.58 -3.80 6.65
C ILE A 109 -3.78 -4.73 6.83
N GLU A 110 -3.92 -5.34 8.01
CA GLU A 110 -5.05 -6.23 8.29
C GLU A 110 -6.39 -5.51 8.10
N LYS A 111 -6.52 -4.29 8.61
CA LYS A 111 -7.73 -3.49 8.46
C LYS A 111 -8.02 -3.15 7.00
N ILE A 112 -7.00 -2.75 6.26
CA ILE A 112 -7.13 -2.41 4.83
C ILE A 112 -7.55 -3.65 4.04
N LEU A 113 -6.91 -4.79 4.29
CA LEU A 113 -7.23 -6.04 3.60
C LEU A 113 -8.66 -6.52 3.91
N GLU A 114 -9.13 -6.33 5.14
CA GLU A 114 -10.51 -6.67 5.50
C GLU A 114 -11.52 -5.88 4.64
N GLU A 115 -11.27 -4.58 4.44
CA GLU A 115 -12.14 -3.77 3.59
C GLU A 115 -12.03 -4.17 2.12
N MET A 116 -10.82 -4.44 1.63
CA MET A 116 -10.61 -4.86 0.25
C MET A 116 -11.27 -6.22 -0.03
N LYS A 117 -11.20 -7.12 0.95
CA LYS A 117 -11.80 -8.45 0.83
C LYS A 117 -13.29 -8.40 0.54
N LYS A 118 -13.99 -7.40 1.06
CA LYS A 118 -15.43 -7.21 0.81
C LYS A 118 -15.75 -6.94 -0.65
N GLN A 119 -14.78 -6.49 -1.41
CA GLN A 119 -14.94 -6.17 -2.83
C GLN A 119 -14.42 -7.27 -3.76
N LEU A 120 -13.93 -8.37 -3.20
CA LEU A 120 -13.39 -9.49 -3.96
C LEU A 120 -14.37 -10.67 -3.95
N PRO A 121 -14.26 -11.61 -4.91
CA PRO A 121 -15.08 -12.81 -4.89
C PRO A 121 -14.93 -13.56 -3.57
N SER A 122 -16.02 -14.16 -3.10
CA SER A 122 -16.05 -14.85 -1.79
C SER A 122 -15.15 -16.09 -1.73
N ASP A 123 -14.67 -16.57 -2.87
CA ASP A 123 -13.77 -17.72 -2.94
C ASP A 123 -12.29 -17.32 -2.86
N VAL A 124 -11.98 -16.04 -2.72
CA VAL A 124 -10.60 -15.59 -2.54
C VAL A 124 -10.11 -16.07 -1.18
N SER A 125 -9.04 -16.87 -1.19
CA SER A 125 -8.46 -17.38 0.05
C SER A 125 -7.54 -16.34 0.68
N GLU A 126 -7.43 -16.42 2.00
CA GLU A 126 -6.47 -15.60 2.74
C GLU A 126 -5.10 -16.28 2.70
N THR A 127 -4.07 -15.47 2.57
CA THR A 127 -2.70 -15.98 2.58
C THR A 127 -1.91 -15.48 3.77
#